data_f1b5b9064c93790741c06dca52ced725
#
_entry.id   f1b5b9064c93790741c06dca52ced725
#
_cell.length_a   1.000
_cell.length_b   1.000
_cell.length_c   1.000
_cell.angle_alpha   90.00
_cell.angle_beta   90.00
_cell.angle_gamma   90.00
#
_symmetry.space_group_name_H-M   'P 1'
#
loop_
_entity.id
_entity.type
_entity.pdbx_description
1 polymer ?
#
loop_
_entity_poly.entity_id
_entity_poly.type
_entity_poly.pdbx_seq_one_letter_code
_entity_poly.pdbx_strand_id
1 'polypeptide(L)'
;MLRIVSVLAALVSIVGAAIAHHGWGSYDADKPVTVVGPILTSKFENPHATITVRGSDKVWTVTLAPTSRMVSRGATEKVVAVGQNISAYGYPSTVEKDEMRAERITVDGKTFEMR
;
A
#
# COMPACT_ATOMS: atom_id res chain seq x y z
N MET A 1 -20.54 57.26 11.92
CA MET A 1 -20.96 55.86 12.09
C MET A 1 -19.99 54.97 11.41
N LEU A 2 -19.22 54.26 12.19
CA LEU A 2 -18.26 53.27 11.65
C LEU A 2 -18.96 51.95 11.46
N ARG A 3 -19.14 51.51 10.22
CA ARG A 3 -19.60 50.17 9.96
C ARG A 3 -18.38 49.28 9.81
N ILE A 4 -18.15 48.45 10.78
CA ILE A 4 -17.15 47.39 10.70
C ILE A 4 -17.74 46.25 9.89
N VAL A 5 -17.29 46.09 8.67
CA VAL A 5 -17.58 44.91 7.87
C VAL A 5 -16.57 43.85 8.27
N SER A 6 -16.98 42.94 9.12
CA SER A 6 -16.18 41.76 9.42
C SER A 6 -16.23 40.83 8.20
N VAL A 7 -15.17 40.86 7.43
CA VAL A 7 -14.97 39.85 6.41
C VAL A 7 -14.48 38.56 7.12
N LEU A 8 -15.39 37.64 7.31
CA LEU A 8 -15.04 36.31 7.80
C LEU A 8 -14.41 35.56 6.64
N ALA A 9 -13.08 35.55 6.65
CA ALA A 9 -12.36 34.65 5.71
C ALA A 9 -12.58 33.22 6.16
N ALA A 10 -13.44 32.51 5.46
CA ALA A 10 -13.57 31.07 5.63
C ALA A 10 -12.32 30.42 5.09
N LEU A 11 -11.41 30.02 5.99
CA LEU A 11 -10.26 29.22 5.67
C LEU A 11 -10.76 27.80 5.44
N VAL A 12 -11.01 27.43 4.19
CA VAL A 12 -11.32 26.07 3.83
C VAL A 12 -10.02 25.28 3.81
N SER A 13 -9.76 24.57 4.87
CA SER A 13 -8.62 23.65 4.94
C SER A 13 -8.91 22.41 4.09
N ILE A 14 -8.44 22.40 2.86
CA ILE A 14 -8.46 21.21 2.02
C ILE A 14 -7.22 20.38 2.34
N VAL A 15 -7.24 19.64 3.43
CA VAL A 15 -6.08 18.82 3.86
C VAL A 15 -6.40 17.31 3.83
N GLY A 16 -7.64 16.89 3.52
CA GLY A 16 -8.04 15.52 3.76
C GLY A 16 -7.61 14.50 2.69
N ALA A 17 -7.59 14.86 1.41
CA ALA A 17 -7.50 13.87 0.34
C ALA A 17 -6.11 13.27 0.15
N ALA A 18 -5.03 14.03 0.32
CA ALA A 18 -3.66 13.54 0.09
C ALA A 18 -3.18 12.56 1.17
N ILE A 19 -3.66 12.69 2.41
CA ILE A 19 -3.28 11.83 3.55
C ILE A 19 -3.97 10.47 3.46
N ALA A 20 -5.18 10.39 2.91
CA ALA A 20 -5.95 9.15 2.79
C ALA A 20 -5.28 8.12 1.85
N HIS A 21 -4.49 8.55 0.86
CA HIS A 21 -3.78 7.67 -0.07
C HIS A 21 -2.58 6.95 0.55
N HIS A 22 -2.06 7.44 1.68
CA HIS A 22 -0.88 6.89 2.35
C HIS A 22 -1.21 6.09 3.61
N GLY A 23 -2.46 6.13 4.07
CA GLY A 23 -2.90 5.44 5.27
C GLY A 23 -3.60 4.12 4.99
N TRP A 24 -3.85 3.36 6.04
CA TRP A 24 -4.61 2.11 5.97
C TRP A 24 -6.11 2.34 5.79
N GLY A 25 -6.60 3.55 5.99
CA GLY A 25 -8.02 3.91 5.89
C GLY A 25 -8.63 3.77 4.49
N SER A 26 -7.81 3.75 3.44
CA SER A 26 -8.28 3.53 2.06
C SER A 26 -8.28 2.06 1.64
N TYR A 27 -8.13 1.15 2.59
CA TYR A 27 -8.16 -0.29 2.38
C TYR A 27 -9.27 -0.94 3.20
N ASP A 28 -9.93 -1.93 2.62
CA ASP A 28 -11.08 -2.60 3.24
C ASP A 28 -10.62 -3.74 4.13
N ALA A 29 -10.46 -3.45 5.42
CA ALA A 29 -10.04 -4.43 6.42
C ALA A 29 -11.07 -5.55 6.67
N ASP A 30 -12.32 -5.36 6.26
CA ASP A 30 -13.37 -6.36 6.41
C ASP A 30 -13.36 -7.41 5.30
N LYS A 31 -12.56 -7.18 4.24
CA LYS A 31 -12.49 -8.07 3.07
C LYS A 31 -11.05 -8.46 2.76
N PRO A 32 -10.34 -9.13 3.70
CA PRO A 32 -8.96 -9.52 3.44
C PRO A 32 -8.86 -10.44 2.23
N VAL A 33 -7.78 -10.29 1.49
CA VAL A 33 -7.46 -11.12 0.33
C VAL A 33 -6.07 -11.73 0.47
N THR A 34 -5.89 -12.89 -0.11
CA THR A 34 -4.58 -13.52 -0.26
C THR A 34 -4.29 -13.66 -1.74
N VAL A 35 -3.21 -13.04 -2.18
CA VAL A 35 -2.75 -13.09 -3.58
C VAL A 35 -1.50 -13.95 -3.64
N VAL A 36 -1.55 -15.02 -4.42
CA VAL A 36 -0.46 -15.97 -4.57
C VAL A 36 -0.06 -16.05 -6.03
N GLY A 37 1.22 -15.91 -6.30
CA GLY A 37 1.75 -16.05 -7.65
C GLY A 37 3.13 -15.43 -7.84
N PRO A 38 3.62 -15.42 -9.08
CA PRO A 38 4.91 -14.83 -9.40
C PRO A 38 4.85 -13.31 -9.40
N ILE A 39 5.94 -12.70 -8.93
CA ILE A 39 6.16 -11.26 -9.04
C ILE A 39 6.52 -10.92 -10.48
N LEU A 40 5.75 -10.05 -11.10
CA LEU A 40 5.93 -9.60 -12.48
C LEU A 40 6.79 -8.34 -12.58
N THR A 41 6.56 -7.39 -11.67
CA THR A 41 7.35 -6.15 -11.56
C THR A 41 7.66 -5.85 -10.11
N SER A 42 8.75 -5.16 -9.85
CA SER A 42 9.17 -4.80 -8.51
C SER A 42 9.79 -3.41 -8.52
N LYS A 43 9.27 -2.53 -7.67
CA LYS A 43 9.81 -1.20 -7.40
C LYS A 43 10.15 -1.10 -5.92
N PHE A 44 11.41 -1.26 -5.61
CA PHE A 44 11.91 -1.19 -4.24
C PHE A 44 12.37 0.22 -3.92
N GLU A 45 11.41 1.12 -3.70
CA GLU A 45 11.65 2.54 -3.50
C GLU A 45 10.65 3.15 -2.50
N ASN A 46 10.93 4.35 -2.03
CA ASN A 46 10.06 5.09 -1.12
C ASN A 46 8.96 5.85 -1.90
N PRO A 47 7.80 6.14 -1.26
CA PRO A 47 7.47 5.94 0.15
C PRO A 47 7.14 4.50 0.55
N HIS A 48 6.82 3.63 -0.41
CA HIS A 48 6.53 2.23 -0.22
C HIS A 48 7.08 1.42 -1.39
N ALA A 49 7.63 0.26 -1.09
CA ALA A 49 7.89 -0.73 -2.14
C ALA A 49 6.55 -1.19 -2.73
N THR A 50 6.53 -1.42 -4.03
CA THR A 50 5.34 -1.86 -4.79
C THR A 50 5.75 -2.94 -5.75
N ILE A 51 4.95 -3.99 -5.81
CA ILE A 51 5.13 -5.09 -6.78
C ILE A 51 3.83 -5.33 -7.53
N THR A 52 3.91 -5.98 -8.69
CA THR A 52 2.75 -6.58 -9.32
C THR A 52 2.89 -8.09 -9.29
N VAL A 53 1.78 -8.76 -9.02
CA VAL A 53 1.71 -10.22 -8.85
C VAL A 53 0.61 -10.78 -9.74
N ARG A 54 0.91 -11.85 -10.46
CA ARG A 54 -0.09 -12.58 -11.21
C ARG A 54 -0.82 -13.52 -10.26
N GLY A 55 -1.96 -13.09 -9.76
CA GLY A 55 -2.87 -13.92 -8.99
C GLY A 55 -3.64 -14.91 -9.88
N SER A 56 -4.46 -15.74 -9.27
CA SER A 56 -5.29 -16.72 -9.98
C SER A 56 -6.38 -16.07 -10.85
N ASP A 57 -6.84 -14.90 -10.47
CA ASP A 57 -7.95 -14.17 -11.10
C ASP A 57 -7.49 -13.01 -11.99
N LYS A 58 -6.43 -12.32 -11.58
CA LYS A 58 -5.94 -11.11 -12.26
C LYS A 58 -4.54 -10.74 -11.80
N VAL A 59 -3.96 -9.73 -12.44
CA VAL A 59 -2.73 -9.08 -11.97
C VAL A 59 -3.09 -8.08 -10.88
N TRP A 60 -2.46 -8.21 -9.73
CA TRP A 60 -2.62 -7.32 -8.61
C TRP A 60 -1.43 -6.38 -8.47
N THR A 61 -1.71 -5.12 -8.19
CA THR A 61 -0.70 -4.22 -7.61
C THR A 61 -0.69 -4.42 -6.11
N VAL A 62 0.44 -4.78 -5.55
CA VAL A 62 0.61 -5.04 -4.12
C VAL A 62 1.50 -3.95 -3.54
N THR A 63 0.91 -3.12 -2.70
CA THR A 63 1.65 -2.12 -1.92
C THR A 63 2.21 -2.78 -0.67
N LEU A 64 3.52 -2.69 -0.52
CA LEU A 64 4.26 -3.29 0.60
C LEU A 64 4.47 -2.26 1.72
N ALA A 65 5.70 -2.07 2.16
CA ALA A 65 6.04 -1.18 3.26
C ALA A 65 7.15 -0.20 2.84
N PRO A 66 7.46 0.81 3.64
CA PRO A 66 8.66 1.60 3.43
C PRO A 66 9.90 0.70 3.39
N THR A 67 10.81 0.98 2.48
CA THR A 67 11.98 0.12 2.23
C THR A 67 12.84 -0.10 3.46
N SER A 68 13.00 0.93 4.30
CA SER A 68 13.76 0.82 5.56
C SER A 68 13.16 -0.19 6.53
N ARG A 69 11.84 -0.23 6.64
CA ARG A 69 11.14 -1.21 7.46
C ARG A 69 11.32 -2.61 6.91
N MET A 70 11.19 -2.77 5.60
CA MET A 70 11.36 -4.06 4.94
C MET A 70 12.77 -4.61 5.15
N VAL A 71 13.79 -3.80 4.93
CA VAL A 71 15.19 -4.20 5.13
C VAL A 71 15.45 -4.58 6.59
N SER A 72 14.97 -3.79 7.56
CA SER A 72 15.15 -4.09 8.97
C SER A 72 14.50 -5.39 9.40
N ARG A 73 13.48 -5.84 8.69
CA ARG A 73 12.76 -7.10 8.93
C ARG A 73 13.22 -8.24 8.05
N GLY A 74 14.26 -8.05 7.26
CA GLY A 74 14.84 -9.05 6.38
C GLY A 74 14.21 -9.18 5.00
N ALA A 75 13.17 -8.41 4.71
CA ALA A 75 12.54 -8.37 3.38
C ALA A 75 13.31 -7.41 2.46
N THR A 76 14.45 -7.86 2.00
CA THR A 76 15.32 -7.08 1.11
C THR A 76 14.76 -7.02 -0.32
N GLU A 77 15.38 -6.21 -1.18
CA GLU A 77 15.02 -6.10 -2.59
C GLU A 77 15.02 -7.47 -3.30
N LYS A 78 15.97 -8.34 -2.95
CA LYS A 78 16.06 -9.69 -3.53
C LYS A 78 14.86 -10.58 -3.17
N VAL A 79 14.33 -10.42 -1.98
CA VAL A 79 13.17 -11.22 -1.51
C VAL A 79 11.95 -10.93 -2.36
N VAL A 80 11.78 -9.70 -2.82
CA VAL A 80 10.64 -9.28 -3.62
C VAL A 80 11.00 -9.01 -5.08
N ALA A 81 12.05 -9.66 -5.57
CA ALA A 81 12.49 -9.50 -6.95
C ALA A 81 11.53 -10.18 -7.94
N VAL A 82 11.55 -9.69 -9.18
CA VAL A 82 10.82 -10.30 -10.31
C VAL A 82 11.16 -11.79 -10.42
N GLY A 83 10.15 -12.61 -10.62
CA GLY A 83 10.27 -14.05 -10.73
C GLY A 83 10.13 -14.83 -9.43
N GLN A 84 10.24 -14.19 -8.27
CA GLN A 84 9.94 -14.82 -6.99
C GLN A 84 8.46 -15.14 -6.88
N ASN A 85 8.12 -16.29 -6.29
CA ASN A 85 6.75 -16.60 -5.92
C ASN A 85 6.44 -16.03 -4.54
N ILE A 86 5.31 -15.36 -4.42
CA ILE A 86 4.91 -14.69 -3.19
C ILE A 86 3.48 -15.08 -2.81
N SER A 87 3.22 -15.11 -1.53
CA SER A 87 1.88 -15.07 -0.95
C SER A 87 1.74 -13.75 -0.19
N ALA A 88 0.85 -12.88 -0.63
CA ALA A 88 0.59 -11.60 0.00
C ALA A 88 -0.80 -11.61 0.62
N TYR A 89 -0.87 -11.43 1.94
CA TYR A 89 -2.10 -11.28 2.68
C TYR A 89 -2.32 -9.82 3.03
N GLY A 90 -3.50 -9.30 2.76
CA GLY A 90 -3.81 -7.91 3.07
C GLY A 90 -5.21 -7.52 2.64
N TYR A 91 -5.37 -6.25 2.30
CA TYR A 91 -6.69 -5.65 2.12
C TYR A 91 -6.79 -4.93 0.78
N PRO A 92 -7.91 -5.13 0.04
CA PRO A 92 -8.10 -4.46 -1.23
C PRO A 92 -8.29 -2.95 -1.03
N SER A 93 -7.80 -2.18 -1.98
CA SER A 93 -8.03 -0.74 -2.02
C SER A 93 -9.51 -0.45 -2.26
N THR A 94 -10.04 0.54 -1.57
CA THR A 94 -11.39 1.08 -1.83
C THR A 94 -11.37 2.16 -2.91
N VAL A 95 -10.20 2.58 -3.35
CA VAL A 95 -9.99 3.67 -4.30
C VAL A 95 -9.41 3.16 -5.62
N GLU A 96 -8.30 2.42 -5.55
CA GLU A 96 -7.58 1.95 -6.72
C GLU A 96 -8.02 0.54 -7.10
N LYS A 97 -8.41 0.37 -8.36
CA LYS A 97 -8.77 -0.93 -8.90
C LYS A 97 -7.54 -1.85 -8.93
N ASP A 98 -7.76 -3.13 -8.60
CA ASP A 98 -6.74 -4.19 -8.68
C ASP A 98 -5.50 -3.93 -7.80
N GLU A 99 -5.64 -3.13 -6.76
CA GLU A 99 -4.61 -2.88 -5.76
C GLU A 99 -5.01 -3.47 -4.40
N MET A 100 -4.02 -4.01 -3.70
CA MET A 100 -4.15 -4.39 -2.30
C MET A 100 -2.93 -3.92 -1.53
N ARG A 101 -3.08 -3.69 -0.22
CA ARG A 101 -1.97 -3.39 0.68
C ARG A 101 -1.69 -4.60 1.56
N ALA A 102 -0.45 -5.06 1.53
CA ALA A 102 -0.06 -6.23 2.28
C ALA A 102 0.11 -5.94 3.78
N GLU A 103 -0.52 -6.74 4.60
CA GLU A 103 -0.25 -6.83 6.04
C GLU A 103 1.01 -7.66 6.27
N ARG A 104 1.14 -8.75 5.52
CA ARG A 104 2.31 -9.63 5.53
C ARG A 104 2.51 -10.31 4.19
N ILE A 105 3.74 -10.71 3.95
CA ILE A 105 4.11 -11.51 2.77
C ILE A 105 4.86 -12.75 3.19
N THR A 106 4.76 -13.81 2.40
CA THR A 106 5.51 -15.04 2.58
C THR A 106 6.25 -15.36 1.28
N VAL A 107 7.56 -15.54 1.39
CA VAL A 107 8.44 -15.89 0.28
C VAL A 107 9.42 -16.98 0.77
N ASP A 108 9.54 -18.08 0.03
CA ASP A 108 10.40 -19.21 0.38
C ASP A 108 10.16 -19.71 1.81
N GLY A 109 8.90 -19.79 2.23
CA GLY A 109 8.51 -20.26 3.55
C GLY A 109 8.76 -19.28 4.71
N LYS A 110 9.27 -18.08 4.42
CA LYS A 110 9.50 -17.03 5.43
C LYS A 110 8.42 -15.96 5.33
N THR A 111 7.88 -15.60 6.48
CA THR A 111 6.86 -14.56 6.58
C THR A 111 7.47 -13.26 7.10
N PHE A 112 7.12 -12.17 6.44
CA PHE A 112 7.57 -10.82 6.77
C PHE A 112 6.36 -9.93 7.02
N GLU A 113 6.31 -9.28 8.18
CA GLU A 113 5.26 -8.32 8.51
C GLU A 113 5.55 -6.99 7.83
N MET A 114 4.51 -6.41 7.20
CA MET A 114 4.63 -5.15 6.45
C MET A 114 4.13 -3.95 7.26
N ARG A 115 3.31 -4.18 8.27
CA ARG A 115 2.70 -3.12 9.09
C ARG A 115 3.49 -2.78 10.34
#